data_67d9488899e71b897a58a2c722fcd966
#
_entry.id   67d9488899e71b897a58a2c722fcd966
#
_cell.length_a   1.000
_cell.length_b   1.000
_cell.length_c   1.000
_cell.angle_alpha   90.00
_cell.angle_beta   90.00
_cell.angle_gamma   90.00
#
_symmetry.space_group_name_H-M   'P 1'
#
loop_
_entity.id
_entity.type
_entity.pdbx_description
1 polymer ?
#
loop_
_entity_poly.entity_id
_entity_poly.type
_entity_poly.pdbx_seq_one_letter_code
_entity_poly.pdbx_strand_id
1 'polypeptide(L)'
;MGCNSVRSLLPAYGDNELSIESAIEVERHLLGCPHCDAVLERHRRFTKTIGQLFPRAPLPGGIEERVRRRLRTQPRPRFWLNGLALAASVLLVFGAAWTLLRAGAPAAPASVLAAADVYRRAAEQAVPLALRSSNPATVNAWLTRNLAFPIGDPVQQTTAMALEGVSVVDLAGERVGYVQYRHDAHLVSLFVLPPRIWPDAGHRVRSGNIEFHLFAVGGLQLTVWNHRPVSYVLASDLTGQGGQACAVCHAGMAQRTTIESLEAGNI
;
A
#
# COMPACT_ATOMS: atom_id res chain seq x y z
N MET A 1 7.98 6.85 -25.93
CA MET A 1 7.61 7.70 -27.11
C MET A 1 8.43 8.98 -27.18
N GLY A 2 8.70 9.54 -28.42
CA GLY A 2 9.32 10.85 -28.59
C GLY A 2 8.29 11.99 -28.50
N CYS A 3 8.76 13.24 -28.25
CA CYS A 3 7.89 14.40 -28.11
C CYS A 3 6.95 14.63 -29.31
N ASN A 4 7.39 14.35 -30.54
CA ASN A 4 6.55 14.53 -31.73
C ASN A 4 5.36 13.56 -31.73
N SER A 5 5.58 12.30 -31.38
CA SER A 5 4.53 11.29 -31.28
C SER A 5 3.55 11.62 -30.14
N VAL A 6 4.06 12.07 -29.00
CA VAL A 6 3.18 12.46 -27.88
C VAL A 6 2.35 13.68 -28.23
N ARG A 7 2.91 14.70 -28.87
CA ARG A 7 2.19 15.91 -29.27
C ARG A 7 0.97 15.63 -30.17
N SER A 8 1.08 14.68 -31.09
CA SER A 8 -0.04 14.31 -31.95
C SER A 8 -1.18 13.63 -31.21
N LEU A 9 -0.89 13.04 -30.04
CA LEU A 9 -1.87 12.35 -29.21
C LEU A 9 -2.48 13.23 -28.10
N LEU A 10 -1.85 14.38 -27.77
CA LEU A 10 -2.33 15.25 -26.68
C LEU A 10 -3.79 15.72 -26.82
N PRO A 11 -4.33 16.06 -28.01
CA PRO A 11 -5.74 16.40 -28.14
C PRO A 11 -6.65 15.24 -27.72
N ALA A 12 -6.43 14.05 -28.29
CA ALA A 12 -7.22 12.87 -27.97
C ALA A 12 -7.04 12.41 -26.51
N TYR A 13 -5.83 12.61 -25.94
CA TYR A 13 -5.60 12.39 -24.52
C TYR A 13 -6.41 13.36 -23.65
N GLY A 14 -6.45 14.64 -24.02
CA GLY A 14 -7.24 15.66 -23.31
C GLY A 14 -8.76 15.39 -23.33
N ASP A 15 -9.25 14.74 -24.37
CA ASP A 15 -10.67 14.41 -24.59
C ASP A 15 -11.04 12.98 -24.12
N ASN A 16 -10.10 12.23 -23.52
CA ASN A 16 -10.25 10.83 -23.10
C ASN A 16 -10.62 9.86 -24.22
N GLU A 17 -10.12 10.09 -25.44
CA GLU A 17 -10.40 9.28 -26.63
C GLU A 17 -9.29 8.27 -26.96
N LEU A 18 -8.20 8.21 -26.18
CA LEU A 18 -7.13 7.24 -26.35
C LEU A 18 -7.47 5.87 -25.76
N SER A 19 -6.87 4.82 -26.34
CA SER A 19 -6.83 3.51 -25.67
C SER A 19 -6.05 3.59 -24.36
N ILE A 20 -6.33 2.69 -23.42
CA ILE A 20 -5.67 2.64 -22.10
C ILE A 20 -4.14 2.56 -22.26
N GLU A 21 -3.65 1.73 -23.17
CA GLU A 21 -2.22 1.54 -23.42
C GLU A 21 -1.55 2.83 -23.90
N SER A 22 -2.19 3.52 -24.86
CA SER A 22 -1.69 4.79 -25.40
C SER A 22 -1.73 5.91 -24.36
N ALA A 23 -2.78 5.94 -23.53
CA ALA A 23 -2.92 6.91 -22.46
C ALA A 23 -1.80 6.78 -21.41
N ILE A 24 -1.48 5.54 -21.00
CA ILE A 24 -0.38 5.26 -20.06
C ILE A 24 0.98 5.71 -20.63
N GLU A 25 1.22 5.49 -21.94
CA GLU A 25 2.49 5.90 -22.55
C GLU A 25 2.62 7.43 -22.64
N VAL A 26 1.51 8.15 -22.95
CA VAL A 26 1.47 9.61 -22.94
C VAL A 26 1.70 10.13 -21.53
N GLU A 27 1.02 9.59 -20.52
CA GLU A 27 1.15 10.00 -19.13
C GLU A 27 2.59 9.84 -18.64
N ARG A 28 3.22 8.69 -18.91
CA ARG A 28 4.63 8.45 -18.57
C ARG A 28 5.58 9.48 -19.18
N HIS A 29 5.29 9.90 -20.44
CA HIS A 29 6.10 10.92 -21.08
C HIS A 29 5.88 12.31 -20.44
N LEU A 30 4.64 12.65 -20.08
CA LEU A 30 4.29 13.93 -19.44
C LEU A 30 5.00 14.10 -18.09
N LEU A 31 5.13 13.04 -17.29
CA LEU A 31 5.87 13.06 -16.03
C LEU A 31 7.35 13.47 -16.20
N GLY A 32 7.96 13.18 -17.36
CA GLY A 32 9.36 13.48 -17.64
C GLY A 32 9.58 14.66 -18.60
N CYS A 33 8.54 15.27 -19.17
CA CYS A 33 8.69 16.29 -20.21
C CYS A 33 7.84 17.54 -19.95
N PRO A 34 8.37 18.56 -19.25
CA PRO A 34 7.65 19.80 -18.95
C PRO A 34 7.13 20.53 -20.19
N HIS A 35 7.80 20.35 -21.34
CA HIS A 35 7.38 20.97 -22.59
C HIS A 35 6.05 20.38 -23.13
N CYS A 36 5.89 19.06 -23.13
CA CYS A 36 4.65 18.40 -23.54
C CYS A 36 3.52 18.66 -22.54
N ASP A 37 3.81 18.71 -21.26
CA ASP A 37 2.86 19.08 -20.22
C ASP A 37 2.33 20.51 -20.43
N ALA A 38 3.20 21.48 -20.70
CA ALA A 38 2.80 22.86 -21.02
C ALA A 38 1.92 22.95 -22.28
N VAL A 39 2.14 22.08 -23.29
CA VAL A 39 1.30 22.01 -24.49
C VAL A 39 -0.09 21.46 -24.12
N LEU A 40 -0.18 20.41 -23.31
CA LEU A 40 -1.45 19.86 -22.83
C LEU A 40 -2.25 20.88 -22.02
N GLU A 41 -1.61 21.60 -21.11
CA GLU A 41 -2.25 22.64 -20.32
C GLU A 41 -2.78 23.79 -21.19
N ARG A 42 -2.07 24.17 -22.22
CA ARG A 42 -2.55 25.16 -23.22
C ARG A 42 -3.79 24.65 -23.94
N HIS A 43 -3.78 23.39 -24.35
CA HIS A 43 -4.93 22.76 -25.01
C HIS A 43 -6.16 22.74 -24.09
N ARG A 44 -6.02 22.32 -22.85
CA ARG A 44 -7.08 22.32 -21.83
C ARG A 44 -7.67 23.71 -21.59
N ARG A 45 -6.81 24.74 -21.47
CA ARG A 45 -7.27 26.13 -21.30
C ARG A 45 -8.04 26.61 -22.53
N PHE A 46 -7.54 26.29 -23.72
CA PHE A 46 -8.21 26.64 -24.98
C PHE A 46 -9.61 26.01 -25.06
N THR A 47 -9.72 24.70 -24.84
CA THR A 47 -10.99 23.97 -24.84
C THR A 47 -11.98 24.55 -23.82
N LYS A 48 -11.50 24.85 -22.61
CA LYS A 48 -12.32 25.48 -21.57
C LYS A 48 -12.84 26.85 -22.00
N THR A 49 -11.98 27.68 -22.61
CA THR A 49 -12.35 29.03 -23.07
C THR A 49 -13.37 28.95 -24.19
N ILE A 50 -13.17 28.06 -25.18
CA ILE A 50 -14.14 27.81 -26.24
C ILE A 50 -15.49 27.36 -25.68
N GLY A 51 -15.48 26.43 -24.71
CA GLY A 51 -16.72 25.96 -24.06
C GLY A 51 -17.47 27.06 -23.30
N GLN A 52 -16.78 28.12 -22.86
CA GLN A 52 -17.39 29.28 -22.22
C GLN A 52 -17.96 30.28 -23.27
N LEU A 53 -17.29 30.45 -24.41
CA LEU A 53 -17.71 31.36 -25.49
C LEU A 53 -18.88 30.82 -26.31
N PHE A 54 -18.98 29.49 -26.40
CA PHE A 54 -20.08 28.81 -27.09
C PHE A 54 -20.93 28.05 -26.09
N PRO A 55 -21.85 28.73 -25.38
CA PRO A 55 -22.78 28.05 -24.50
C PRO A 55 -23.54 26.99 -25.30
N ARG A 56 -23.66 25.81 -24.71
CA ARG A 56 -24.32 24.66 -25.34
C ARG A 56 -25.65 25.13 -25.95
N ALA A 57 -25.79 24.96 -27.25
CA ALA A 57 -27.06 25.27 -27.93
C ALA A 57 -28.19 24.53 -27.19
N PRO A 58 -29.33 25.18 -26.91
CA PRO A 58 -30.44 24.50 -26.28
C PRO A 58 -30.82 23.29 -27.13
N LEU A 59 -30.94 22.15 -26.49
CA LEU A 59 -31.35 20.92 -27.17
C LEU A 59 -32.69 21.18 -27.86
N PRO A 60 -32.87 20.77 -29.14
CA PRO A 60 -34.15 20.90 -29.81
C PRO A 60 -35.27 20.31 -28.97
N GLY A 61 -36.37 21.09 -28.81
CA GLY A 61 -37.49 20.70 -27.96
C GLY A 61 -37.98 19.27 -28.24
N GLY A 62 -38.19 18.50 -27.21
CA GLY A 62 -38.70 17.13 -27.30
C GLY A 62 -37.65 16.02 -27.50
N ILE A 63 -36.34 16.31 -27.63
CA ILE A 63 -35.31 15.24 -27.66
C ILE A 63 -35.32 14.47 -26.35
N GLU A 64 -35.35 15.17 -25.21
CA GLU A 64 -35.35 14.53 -23.89
C GLU A 64 -36.59 13.62 -23.73
N GLU A 65 -37.75 14.07 -24.13
CA GLU A 65 -38.99 13.28 -24.07
C GLU A 65 -38.96 12.09 -25.04
N ARG A 66 -38.38 12.24 -26.22
CA ARG A 66 -38.19 11.14 -27.20
C ARG A 66 -37.23 10.08 -26.67
N VAL A 67 -36.12 10.47 -26.02
CA VAL A 67 -35.18 9.53 -25.40
C VAL A 67 -35.85 8.85 -24.23
N ARG A 68 -36.52 9.60 -23.35
CA ARG A 68 -37.26 9.06 -22.18
C ARG A 68 -38.36 8.10 -22.60
N ARG A 69 -39.07 8.40 -23.68
CA ARG A 69 -40.10 7.52 -24.29
C ARG A 69 -39.47 6.25 -24.85
N ARG A 70 -38.37 6.33 -25.60
CA ARG A 70 -37.64 5.14 -26.08
C ARG A 70 -37.16 4.25 -24.96
N LEU A 71 -36.66 4.82 -23.87
CA LEU A 71 -36.23 4.06 -22.69
C LEU A 71 -37.42 3.41 -21.97
N ARG A 72 -38.61 4.03 -22.01
CA ARG A 72 -39.84 3.47 -21.41
C ARG A 72 -40.55 2.43 -22.26
N THR A 73 -40.43 2.49 -23.60
CA THR A 73 -41.08 1.57 -24.53
C THR A 73 -40.26 0.34 -24.87
N GLN A 74 -39.10 0.13 -24.28
CA GLN A 74 -38.49 -1.19 -24.34
C GLN A 74 -39.42 -2.17 -23.64
N PRO A 75 -39.95 -3.19 -24.39
CA PRO A 75 -40.83 -4.19 -23.77
C PRO A 75 -40.01 -4.83 -22.66
N ARG A 76 -40.49 -4.65 -21.42
CA ARG A 76 -39.93 -5.39 -20.29
C ARG A 76 -40.20 -6.86 -20.60
N PRO A 77 -39.17 -7.65 -20.94
CA PRO A 77 -39.38 -9.08 -21.13
C PRO A 77 -39.97 -9.64 -19.83
N ARG A 78 -40.97 -10.48 -19.96
CA ARG A 78 -41.64 -11.21 -18.86
C ARG A 78 -40.65 -12.18 -18.17
N PHE A 79 -39.48 -11.70 -17.76
CA PHE A 79 -38.43 -12.47 -17.07
C PHE A 79 -38.58 -12.44 -15.54
N TRP A 80 -39.70 -12.01 -15.01
CA TRP A 80 -39.87 -11.90 -13.55
C TRP A 80 -39.79 -13.23 -12.81
N LEU A 81 -40.10 -14.36 -13.45
CA LEU A 81 -39.97 -15.67 -12.82
C LEU A 81 -38.62 -16.36 -13.07
N ASN A 82 -37.94 -16.03 -14.18
CA ASN A 82 -36.58 -16.54 -14.44
C ASN A 82 -35.50 -15.60 -13.91
N GLY A 83 -35.80 -14.33 -13.65
CA GLY A 83 -34.87 -13.32 -13.14
C GLY A 83 -34.44 -13.58 -11.69
N LEU A 84 -35.31 -14.13 -10.86
CA LEU A 84 -34.95 -14.50 -9.49
C LEU A 84 -33.96 -15.67 -9.43
N ALA A 85 -34.10 -16.64 -10.34
CA ALA A 85 -33.16 -17.76 -10.44
C ALA A 85 -31.78 -17.31 -11.01
N LEU A 86 -31.79 -16.38 -11.99
CA LEU A 86 -30.56 -15.81 -12.54
C LEU A 86 -29.87 -14.87 -11.55
N ALA A 87 -30.61 -14.05 -10.82
CA ALA A 87 -30.03 -13.17 -9.79
C ALA A 87 -29.43 -13.98 -8.63
N ALA A 88 -30.08 -15.08 -8.21
CA ALA A 88 -29.55 -15.97 -7.20
C ALA A 88 -28.27 -16.69 -7.68
N SER A 89 -28.23 -17.14 -8.95
CA SER A 89 -27.05 -17.79 -9.51
C SER A 89 -25.90 -16.78 -9.71
N VAL A 90 -26.16 -15.55 -10.13
CA VAL A 90 -25.15 -14.47 -10.23
C VAL A 90 -24.62 -14.12 -8.86
N LEU A 91 -25.48 -13.98 -7.84
CA LEU A 91 -25.03 -13.73 -6.46
C LEU A 91 -24.25 -14.92 -5.87
N LEU A 92 -24.62 -16.16 -6.18
CA LEU A 92 -23.86 -17.33 -5.78
C LEU A 92 -22.49 -17.43 -6.50
N VAL A 93 -22.45 -17.14 -7.80
CA VAL A 93 -21.18 -17.13 -8.56
C VAL A 93 -20.30 -15.97 -8.13
N PHE A 94 -20.86 -14.75 -7.94
CA PHE A 94 -20.08 -13.62 -7.42
C PHE A 94 -19.69 -13.83 -5.95
N GLY A 95 -20.55 -14.39 -5.13
CA GLY A 95 -20.24 -14.75 -3.74
C GLY A 95 -19.16 -15.83 -3.66
N ALA A 96 -19.27 -16.90 -4.48
CA ALA A 96 -18.25 -17.93 -4.56
C ALA A 96 -16.94 -17.40 -5.20
N ALA A 97 -17.01 -16.61 -6.26
CA ALA A 97 -15.83 -15.98 -6.85
C ALA A 97 -15.18 -14.99 -5.85
N TRP A 98 -15.97 -14.21 -5.11
CA TRP A 98 -15.48 -13.31 -4.07
C TRP A 98 -14.83 -14.05 -2.90
N THR A 99 -15.43 -15.18 -2.46
CA THR A 99 -14.83 -16.02 -1.42
C THR A 99 -13.58 -16.74 -1.92
N LEU A 100 -13.57 -17.22 -3.17
CA LEU A 100 -12.40 -17.84 -3.79
C LEU A 100 -11.27 -16.84 -4.06
N LEU A 101 -11.59 -15.63 -4.50
CA LEU A 101 -10.61 -14.54 -4.67
C LEU A 101 -10.06 -14.08 -3.32
N ARG A 102 -10.89 -14.04 -2.27
CA ARG A 102 -10.42 -13.75 -0.90
C ARG A 102 -9.70 -14.92 -0.24
N ALA A 103 -10.09 -16.15 -0.53
CA ALA A 103 -9.38 -17.36 -0.07
C ALA A 103 -8.06 -17.59 -0.80
N GLY A 104 -7.89 -16.99 -1.99
CA GLY A 104 -6.64 -17.04 -2.75
C GLY A 104 -5.61 -15.99 -2.37
N ALA A 105 -5.95 -15.00 -1.52
CA ALA A 105 -4.94 -14.14 -0.92
C ALA A 105 -4.16 -14.98 0.09
N PRO A 106 -2.85 -15.20 -0.09
CA PRO A 106 -2.07 -16.01 0.83
C PRO A 106 -2.21 -15.41 2.23
N ALA A 107 -2.73 -16.22 3.15
CA ALA A 107 -2.95 -15.78 4.52
C ALA A 107 -1.62 -15.32 5.13
N ALA A 108 -1.65 -14.19 5.85
CA ALA A 108 -0.46 -13.72 6.54
C ALA A 108 0.05 -14.81 7.51
N PRO A 109 1.36 -15.03 7.61
CA PRO A 109 1.94 -16.02 8.54
C PRO A 109 1.45 -15.82 9.97
N ALA A 110 1.34 -16.90 10.74
CA ALA A 110 0.88 -16.84 12.13
C ALA A 110 1.71 -15.86 12.99
N SER A 111 3.03 -15.78 12.75
CA SER A 111 3.90 -14.82 13.42
C SER A 111 3.59 -13.36 13.07
N VAL A 112 3.15 -13.08 11.83
CA VAL A 112 2.72 -11.74 11.38
C VAL A 112 1.40 -11.36 12.05
N LEU A 113 0.45 -12.30 12.12
CA LEU A 113 -0.82 -12.09 12.83
C LEU A 113 -0.61 -11.86 14.33
N ALA A 114 0.27 -12.67 14.96
CA ALA A 114 0.63 -12.50 16.36
C ALA A 114 1.33 -11.16 16.61
N ALA A 115 2.20 -10.70 15.71
CA ALA A 115 2.84 -9.38 15.80
C ALA A 115 1.83 -8.24 15.75
N ALA A 116 0.81 -8.34 14.87
CA ALA A 116 -0.28 -7.37 14.84
C ALA A 116 -1.06 -7.33 16.17
N ASP A 117 -1.26 -8.48 16.80
CA ASP A 117 -1.94 -8.57 18.08
C ASP A 117 -1.11 -7.98 19.24
N VAL A 118 0.20 -8.29 19.28
CA VAL A 118 1.12 -7.67 20.24
C VAL A 118 1.16 -6.15 20.04
N TYR A 119 1.21 -5.67 18.79
CA TYR A 119 1.17 -4.23 18.50
C TYR A 119 -0.08 -3.57 19.10
N ARG A 120 -1.28 -4.13 18.89
CA ARG A 120 -2.53 -3.56 19.44
C ARG A 120 -2.49 -3.49 20.97
N ARG A 121 -2.04 -4.56 21.63
CA ARG A 121 -1.86 -4.58 23.09
C ARG A 121 -0.83 -3.56 23.56
N ALA A 122 0.25 -3.36 22.80
CA ALA A 122 1.26 -2.35 23.14
C ALA A 122 0.74 -0.92 22.96
N ALA A 123 -0.08 -0.68 21.95
CA ALA A 123 -0.77 0.61 21.77
C ALA A 123 -1.71 0.93 22.93
N GLU A 124 -2.33 -0.08 23.53
CA GLU A 124 -3.15 0.01 24.76
C GLU A 124 -2.30 0.01 26.05
N GLN A 125 -0.97 0.12 25.93
CA GLN A 125 0.00 0.04 27.03
C GLN A 125 -0.05 -1.26 27.86
N ALA A 126 -0.62 -2.32 27.28
CA ALA A 126 -0.76 -3.62 27.94
C ALA A 126 0.48 -4.52 27.80
N VAL A 127 1.51 -4.10 27.07
CA VAL A 127 2.79 -4.80 26.95
C VAL A 127 3.86 -4.04 27.75
N PRO A 128 4.28 -4.53 28.93
CA PRO A 128 5.28 -3.85 29.71
C PRO A 128 6.67 -3.96 29.05
N LEU A 129 7.42 -2.87 29.06
CA LEU A 129 8.83 -2.88 28.68
C LEU A 129 9.65 -3.39 29.85
N ALA A 130 10.42 -4.45 29.62
CA ALA A 130 11.32 -5.03 30.62
C ALA A 130 12.54 -4.12 30.88
N LEU A 131 12.96 -3.36 29.85
CA LEU A 131 13.99 -2.33 29.99
C LEU A 131 13.54 -1.09 29.18
N ARG A 132 13.49 0.06 29.84
CA ARG A 132 13.30 1.37 29.19
C ARG A 132 14.67 1.98 28.93
N SER A 133 14.99 2.25 27.66
CA SER A 133 16.27 2.86 27.28
C SER A 133 16.15 3.43 25.87
N SER A 134 16.71 4.62 25.68
CA SER A 134 16.91 5.24 24.36
C SER A 134 18.28 4.94 23.76
N ASN A 135 19.12 4.16 24.43
CA ASN A 135 20.45 3.79 23.97
C ASN A 135 20.43 2.43 23.26
N PRO A 136 20.68 2.38 21.95
CA PRO A 136 20.67 1.12 21.18
C PRO A 136 21.66 0.07 21.70
N ALA A 137 22.86 0.47 22.13
CA ALA A 137 23.85 -0.47 22.65
C ALA A 137 23.35 -1.17 23.92
N THR A 138 22.67 -0.43 24.80
CA THR A 138 22.06 -0.99 26.01
C THR A 138 20.94 -1.97 25.68
N VAL A 139 20.10 -1.63 24.69
CA VAL A 139 19.00 -2.48 24.23
C VAL A 139 19.53 -3.74 23.54
N ASN A 140 20.53 -3.62 22.67
CA ASN A 140 21.16 -4.76 22.00
C ASN A 140 21.82 -5.72 23.00
N ALA A 141 22.56 -5.18 23.98
CA ALA A 141 23.17 -5.98 25.04
C ALA A 141 22.11 -6.70 25.92
N TRP A 142 20.96 -6.07 26.14
CA TRP A 142 19.85 -6.69 26.85
C TRP A 142 19.22 -7.81 26.03
N LEU A 143 18.95 -7.59 24.73
CA LEU A 143 18.41 -8.60 23.83
C LEU A 143 19.33 -9.82 23.74
N THR A 144 20.64 -9.61 23.57
CA THR A 144 21.64 -10.70 23.51
C THR A 144 21.63 -11.59 24.73
N ARG A 145 21.36 -11.02 25.92
CA ARG A 145 21.30 -11.78 27.18
C ARG A 145 19.98 -12.52 27.39
N ASN A 146 18.88 -12.04 26.77
CA ASN A 146 17.55 -12.54 27.06
C ASN A 146 16.95 -13.39 25.93
N LEU A 147 17.59 -13.43 24.75
CA LEU A 147 17.20 -14.28 23.63
C LEU A 147 18.12 -15.48 23.49
N ALA A 148 17.55 -16.62 23.12
CA ALA A 148 18.27 -17.90 23.03
C ALA A 148 18.99 -18.10 21.67
N PHE A 149 19.03 -17.07 20.81
CA PHE A 149 19.64 -17.13 19.49
C PHE A 149 20.53 -15.91 19.25
N PRO A 150 21.55 -16.01 18.37
CA PRO A 150 22.40 -14.87 18.03
C PRO A 150 21.61 -13.79 17.30
N ILE A 151 21.77 -12.54 17.73
CA ILE A 151 20.98 -11.43 17.18
C ILE A 151 21.80 -10.40 16.39
N GLY A 152 23.12 -10.33 16.59
CA GLY A 152 23.93 -9.20 16.12
C GLY A 152 23.52 -7.88 16.79
N ASP A 153 23.46 -6.81 16.03
CA ASP A 153 23.03 -5.48 16.49
C ASP A 153 21.75 -5.04 15.77
N PRO A 154 20.58 -5.62 16.14
CA PRO A 154 19.33 -5.36 15.43
C PRO A 154 18.78 -3.94 15.64
N VAL A 155 19.16 -3.28 16.74
CA VAL A 155 18.67 -1.93 17.09
C VAL A 155 19.77 -0.92 16.76
N GLN A 156 19.46 0.04 15.92
CA GLN A 156 20.37 1.12 15.52
C GLN A 156 19.81 2.48 15.93
N GLN A 157 20.71 3.46 16.07
CA GLN A 157 20.30 4.84 16.29
C GLN A 157 19.63 5.40 15.03
N THR A 158 18.45 5.95 15.21
CA THR A 158 17.76 6.68 14.14
C THR A 158 17.31 8.05 14.65
N THR A 159 17.35 9.05 13.78
CA THR A 159 16.81 10.38 14.07
C THR A 159 15.32 10.48 13.79
N ALA A 160 14.77 9.54 13.03
CA ALA A 160 13.36 9.54 12.63
C ALA A 160 12.43 9.03 13.72
N MET A 161 12.93 8.22 14.68
CA MET A 161 12.11 7.59 15.71
C MET A 161 12.81 7.56 17.05
N ALA A 162 12.05 7.79 18.12
CA ALA A 162 12.55 7.68 19.49
C ALA A 162 12.47 6.22 19.95
N LEU A 163 13.62 5.65 20.33
CA LEU A 163 13.67 4.34 20.98
C LEU A 163 13.17 4.46 22.41
N GLU A 164 12.17 3.69 22.80
CA GLU A 164 11.54 3.73 24.12
C GLU A 164 12.01 2.58 25.04
N GLY A 165 12.30 1.41 24.46
CA GLY A 165 12.75 0.28 25.24
C GLY A 165 12.51 -1.07 24.57
N VAL A 166 12.66 -2.12 25.39
CA VAL A 166 12.70 -3.50 24.91
C VAL A 166 12.01 -4.45 25.91
N SER A 167 11.47 -5.54 25.38
CA SER A 167 10.95 -6.68 26.14
C SER A 167 11.15 -7.98 25.36
N VAL A 168 10.78 -9.12 25.96
CA VAL A 168 10.60 -10.39 25.25
C VAL A 168 9.11 -10.70 25.26
N VAL A 169 8.59 -11.06 24.09
CA VAL A 169 7.18 -11.41 23.89
C VAL A 169 7.05 -12.78 23.23
N ASP A 170 5.88 -13.37 23.32
CA ASP A 170 5.55 -14.59 22.57
C ASP A 170 4.89 -14.23 21.24
N LEU A 171 5.44 -14.74 20.14
CA LEU A 171 4.84 -14.66 18.81
C LEU A 171 4.54 -16.09 18.32
N ALA A 172 3.28 -16.50 18.41
CA ALA A 172 2.82 -17.80 17.96
C ALA A 172 3.60 -18.97 18.58
N GLY A 173 3.89 -18.91 19.89
CA GLY A 173 4.59 -19.93 20.66
C GLY A 173 6.12 -19.77 20.64
N GLU A 174 6.66 -18.71 20.07
CA GLU A 174 8.10 -18.46 20.01
C GLU A 174 8.46 -17.18 20.77
N ARG A 175 9.46 -17.28 21.66
CA ARG A 175 9.98 -16.12 22.41
C ARG A 175 10.89 -15.28 21.52
N VAL A 176 10.49 -14.02 21.29
CA VAL A 176 11.17 -13.09 20.38
C VAL A 176 11.47 -11.77 21.07
N GLY A 177 12.46 -11.05 20.56
CA GLY A 177 12.73 -9.68 21.01
C GLY A 177 11.64 -8.74 20.52
N TYR A 178 11.17 -7.87 21.39
CA TYR A 178 10.23 -6.79 21.09
C TYR A 178 10.90 -5.46 21.41
N VAL A 179 11.04 -4.59 20.41
CA VAL A 179 11.62 -3.26 20.57
C VAL A 179 10.55 -2.23 20.22
N GLN A 180 10.36 -1.30 21.10
CA GLN A 180 9.37 -0.23 20.98
C GLN A 180 10.02 1.07 20.59
N TYR A 181 9.50 1.64 19.50
CA TYR A 181 9.83 2.98 19.04
C TYR A 181 8.59 3.86 19.00
N ARG A 182 8.80 5.16 19.00
CA ARG A 182 7.77 6.17 18.77
C ARG A 182 8.18 7.13 17.66
N HIS A 183 7.24 7.37 16.76
CA HIS A 183 7.34 8.39 15.73
C HIS A 183 6.16 9.34 15.90
N ASP A 184 6.42 10.54 16.41
CA ASP A 184 5.38 11.48 16.85
C ASP A 184 4.39 10.81 17.83
N ALA A 185 3.11 10.73 17.46
CA ALA A 185 2.08 10.06 18.25
C ALA A 185 1.96 8.55 17.96
N HIS A 186 2.66 8.04 16.94
CA HIS A 186 2.51 6.68 16.45
C HIS A 186 3.49 5.72 17.11
N LEU A 187 2.98 4.54 17.45
CA LEU A 187 3.78 3.42 17.92
C LEU A 187 4.39 2.69 16.72
N VAL A 188 5.66 2.32 16.84
CA VAL A 188 6.33 1.42 15.89
C VAL A 188 6.94 0.27 16.68
N SER A 189 6.57 -0.95 16.32
CA SER A 189 6.98 -2.17 16.98
C SER A 189 7.88 -3.00 16.11
N LEU A 190 9.12 -3.23 16.52
CA LEU A 190 10.07 -4.11 15.84
C LEU A 190 10.20 -5.42 16.61
N PHE A 191 9.98 -6.52 15.93
CA PHE A 191 10.19 -7.87 16.48
C PHE A 191 11.44 -8.49 15.87
N VAL A 192 12.29 -9.05 16.73
CA VAL A 192 13.53 -9.72 16.35
C VAL A 192 13.34 -11.22 16.59
N LEU A 193 13.37 -11.98 15.51
CA LEU A 193 13.05 -13.40 15.49
C LEU A 193 14.28 -14.22 15.07
N PRO A 194 14.34 -15.51 15.43
CA PRO A 194 15.34 -16.39 14.83
C PRO A 194 15.20 -16.46 13.31
N PRO A 195 16.27 -16.82 12.58
CA PRO A 195 16.23 -16.91 11.12
C PRO A 195 15.12 -17.84 10.65
N ARG A 196 14.35 -17.39 9.68
CA ARG A 196 13.27 -18.19 9.08
C ARG A 196 13.11 -17.93 7.59
N ILE A 197 12.46 -18.87 6.93
CA ILE A 197 12.01 -18.69 5.54
C ILE A 197 10.60 -18.12 5.61
N TRP A 198 10.42 -16.94 5.05
CA TRP A 198 9.10 -16.35 4.90
C TRP A 198 8.37 -17.03 3.74
N PRO A 199 7.09 -17.35 3.90
CA PRO A 199 6.29 -17.90 2.79
C PRO A 199 6.20 -16.85 1.67
N ASP A 200 6.00 -17.34 0.46
CA ASP A 200 5.75 -16.48 -0.72
C ASP A 200 4.34 -15.87 -0.64
N ALA A 201 4.18 -14.93 0.26
CA ALA A 201 2.92 -14.29 0.62
C ALA A 201 3.14 -12.78 0.86
N GLY A 202 2.08 -11.99 0.71
CA GLY A 202 2.13 -10.54 0.81
C GLY A 202 2.65 -9.86 -0.45
N HIS A 203 2.68 -8.53 -0.40
CA HIS A 203 3.29 -7.75 -1.47
C HIS A 203 4.81 -7.72 -1.28
N ARG A 204 5.56 -8.09 -2.33
CA ARG A 204 7.03 -8.16 -2.26
C ARG A 204 7.66 -6.91 -2.85
N VAL A 205 8.60 -6.37 -2.11
CA VAL A 205 9.45 -5.26 -2.56
C VAL A 205 10.90 -5.63 -2.33
N ARG A 206 11.75 -5.45 -3.32
CA ARG A 206 13.19 -5.69 -3.19
C ARG A 206 13.94 -4.35 -3.15
N SER A 207 14.79 -4.21 -2.15
CA SER A 207 15.70 -3.08 -2.03
C SER A 207 17.12 -3.59 -1.77
N GLY A 208 18.00 -3.38 -2.75
CA GLY A 208 19.33 -3.98 -2.72
C GLY A 208 19.28 -5.50 -2.67
N ASN A 209 19.94 -6.09 -1.66
CA ASN A 209 19.96 -7.54 -1.43
C ASN A 209 18.88 -8.02 -0.44
N ILE A 210 17.99 -7.14 0.02
CA ILE A 210 16.96 -7.48 0.99
C ILE A 210 15.62 -7.54 0.26
N GLU A 211 14.88 -8.64 0.52
CA GLU A 211 13.50 -8.82 0.07
C GLU A 211 12.57 -8.56 1.25
N PHE A 212 11.64 -7.65 1.06
CA PHE A 212 10.62 -7.27 2.03
C PHE A 212 9.28 -7.85 1.61
N HIS A 213 8.55 -8.43 2.56
CA HIS A 213 7.17 -8.85 2.36
C HIS A 213 6.27 -7.95 3.20
N LEU A 214 5.32 -7.30 2.55
CA LEU A 214 4.39 -6.35 3.18
C LEU A 214 3.02 -7.01 3.33
N PHE A 215 2.46 -6.87 4.52
CA PHE A 215 1.14 -7.39 4.88
C PHE A 215 0.30 -6.26 5.47
N ALA A 216 -0.96 -6.19 5.05
CA ALA A 216 -1.95 -5.32 5.68
C ALA A 216 -2.87 -6.17 6.56
N VAL A 217 -2.89 -5.92 7.87
CA VAL A 217 -3.66 -6.69 8.84
C VAL A 217 -4.42 -5.76 9.77
N GLY A 218 -5.73 -5.64 9.56
CA GLY A 218 -6.61 -4.87 10.44
C GLY A 218 -6.20 -3.41 10.62
N GLY A 219 -5.86 -2.73 9.53
CA GLY A 219 -5.44 -1.32 9.52
C GLY A 219 -3.97 -1.10 9.87
N LEU A 220 -3.22 -2.16 10.17
CA LEU A 220 -1.78 -2.10 10.42
C LEU A 220 -1.01 -2.51 9.17
N GLN A 221 0.12 -1.90 8.95
CA GLN A 221 1.13 -2.34 7.99
C GLN A 221 2.20 -3.15 8.72
N LEU A 222 2.43 -4.38 8.25
CA LEU A 222 3.49 -5.23 8.74
C LEU A 222 4.47 -5.51 7.61
N THR A 223 5.74 -5.28 7.90
CA THR A 223 6.83 -5.55 6.96
C THR A 223 7.73 -6.61 7.55
N VAL A 224 8.00 -7.68 6.80
CA VAL A 224 8.91 -8.74 7.23
C VAL A 224 10.09 -8.85 6.28
N TRP A 225 11.26 -9.14 6.83
CA TRP A 225 12.49 -9.36 6.06
C TRP A 225 13.49 -10.18 6.84
N ASN A 226 14.50 -10.66 6.12
CA ASN A 226 15.65 -11.34 6.72
C ASN A 226 16.88 -10.44 6.60
N HIS A 227 17.59 -10.32 7.69
CA HIS A 227 18.94 -9.79 7.73
C HIS A 227 19.77 -10.61 8.70
N ARG A 228 20.59 -11.52 8.15
CA ARG A 228 21.33 -12.50 8.98
C ARG A 228 22.07 -11.83 10.14
N PRO A 229 22.03 -12.39 11.35
CA PRO A 229 21.57 -13.75 11.68
C PRO A 229 20.08 -13.87 12.07
N VAL A 230 19.25 -12.85 11.89
CA VAL A 230 17.87 -12.79 12.38
C VAL A 230 16.86 -12.50 11.27
N SER A 231 15.58 -12.72 11.59
CA SER A 231 14.43 -12.26 10.84
C SER A 231 13.74 -11.12 11.60
N TYR A 232 13.06 -10.26 10.88
CA TYR A 232 12.36 -9.10 11.43
C TYR A 232 10.90 -9.07 11.05
N VAL A 233 10.08 -8.56 11.96
CA VAL A 233 8.73 -8.07 11.69
C VAL A 233 8.64 -6.66 12.24
N LEU A 234 8.28 -5.71 11.39
CA LEU A 234 7.98 -4.34 11.78
C LEU A 234 6.46 -4.13 11.65
N ALA A 235 5.83 -3.64 12.71
CA ALA A 235 4.40 -3.32 12.73
C ALA A 235 4.20 -1.84 13.05
N SER A 236 3.35 -1.16 12.27
CA SER A 236 2.96 0.22 12.50
C SER A 236 1.56 0.51 11.92
N ASP A 237 0.94 1.58 12.40
CA ASP A 237 -0.30 2.16 11.86
C ASP A 237 -0.05 3.30 10.86
N LEU A 238 1.21 3.57 10.52
CA LEU A 238 1.64 4.57 9.56
C LEU A 238 1.28 4.13 8.14
N THR A 239 0.00 4.17 7.79
CA THR A 239 -0.50 3.88 6.44
C THR A 239 -0.18 5.04 5.51
N GLY A 240 0.47 4.76 4.36
CA GLY A 240 0.88 5.80 3.40
C GLY A 240 2.25 6.42 3.65
N GLN A 241 2.90 6.12 4.79
CA GLN A 241 4.27 6.57 5.08
C GLN A 241 5.22 5.37 5.25
N GLY A 242 5.00 4.30 4.49
CA GLY A 242 5.78 3.05 4.57
C GLY A 242 7.30 3.26 4.49
N GLY A 243 7.76 4.28 3.77
CA GLY A 243 9.16 4.68 3.71
C GLY A 243 9.74 5.11 5.06
N GLN A 244 8.96 5.76 5.92
CA GLN A 244 9.44 6.22 7.23
C GLN A 244 9.59 5.07 8.23
N ALA A 245 8.71 4.07 8.18
CA ALA A 245 8.85 2.87 9.01
C ALA A 245 10.11 2.05 8.64
N CYS A 246 10.51 2.07 7.36
CA CYS A 246 11.75 1.44 6.89
C CYS A 246 13.02 2.17 7.38
N ALA A 247 12.94 3.45 7.72
CA ALA A 247 14.07 4.23 8.24
C ALA A 247 14.63 3.68 9.56
N VAL A 248 13.83 2.94 10.34
CA VAL A 248 14.29 2.25 11.58
C VAL A 248 15.45 1.30 11.30
N CYS A 249 15.42 0.62 10.15
CA CYS A 249 16.41 -0.40 9.80
C CYS A 249 17.49 0.11 8.85
N HIS A 250 17.25 1.23 8.18
CA HIS A 250 18.16 1.78 7.16
C HIS A 250 18.86 3.07 7.59
N ALA A 251 18.78 3.47 8.84
CA ALA A 251 19.45 4.67 9.36
C ALA A 251 20.98 4.65 9.16
N GLY A 252 21.57 3.49 8.91
CA GLY A 252 23.00 3.33 8.59
C GLY A 252 23.32 3.19 7.10
N MET A 253 22.30 3.05 6.23
CA MET A 253 22.50 2.97 4.78
C MET A 253 22.08 4.31 4.16
N ALA A 254 23.06 5.13 3.82
CA ALA A 254 22.91 6.42 3.15
C ALA A 254 22.37 6.22 1.72
N GLN A 255 21.06 5.92 1.58
CA GLN A 255 20.38 5.93 0.30
C GLN A 255 18.98 6.47 0.43
N ARG A 256 18.84 7.79 0.38
CA ARG A 256 17.56 8.50 0.21
C ARG A 256 16.77 7.99 -1.00
N THR A 257 17.43 7.52 -2.04
CA THR A 257 16.85 6.98 -3.27
C THR A 257 16.01 5.71 -3.07
N THR A 258 16.23 4.94 -2.00
CA THR A 258 15.50 3.70 -1.73
C THR A 258 14.13 3.98 -1.10
N ILE A 259 14.03 5.04 -0.29
CA ILE A 259 12.78 5.43 0.41
C ILE A 259 11.80 6.03 -0.60
N GLU A 260 12.28 6.90 -1.49
CA GLU A 260 11.45 7.51 -2.56
C GLU A 260 10.90 6.46 -3.55
N SER A 261 11.65 5.39 -3.83
CA SER A 261 11.18 4.30 -4.69
C SER A 261 10.11 3.40 -4.03
N LEU A 262 10.07 3.32 -2.70
CA LEU A 262 9.04 2.60 -1.96
C LEU A 262 7.74 3.43 -1.85
N GLU A 263 7.85 4.75 -1.83
CA GLU A 263 6.69 5.66 -1.86
C GLU A 263 6.05 5.74 -3.25
N ALA A 264 6.86 5.64 -4.32
CA ALA A 264 6.37 5.63 -5.70
C ALA A 264 5.70 4.32 -6.13
N GLY A 265 5.86 3.24 -5.36
CA GLY A 265 5.22 1.94 -5.60
C GLY A 265 3.85 1.78 -4.95
N ASN A 266 3.28 2.85 -4.39
CA ASN A 266 1.99 2.81 -3.73
C ASN A 266 0.88 3.22 -4.70
N ILE A 267 0.34 2.26 -5.43
CA ILE A 267 -1.03 2.30 -5.99
C ILE A 267 -1.67 0.93 -5.77
#